data_577863a3e238113a41e2f0e390930f6f
#
_entry.id   577863a3e238113a41e2f0e390930f6f
#
_cell.length_a   1.000
_cell.length_b   1.000
_cell.length_c   1.000
_cell.angle_alpha   90.00
_cell.angle_beta   90.00
_cell.angle_gamma   90.00
#
_symmetry.space_group_name_H-M   'P 1'
#
loop_
_entity.id
_entity.type
_entity.pdbx_description
1 polymer ?
#
loop_
_entity_poly.entity_id
_entity_poly.type
_entity_poly.pdbx_seq_one_letter_code
_entity_poly.pdbx_strand_id
1 'polypeptide(L)'
;MREPPVESLDDFDAVYATYYQDVFRTARSVVLDASMAEDVTQDAFVKAYRSRHSYRPTSSIGAWLHTIVVREAISKLRWLKVQDRLLATLGQRRELPPTPFEDRDFAARLLAQASPRTRAAIGLFYYHGYRYREIAQMLGVPEGTVATRIANGLKRIRASIEAATEENVAAAR
;
A
#
# COMPACT_ATOMS: atom_id res chain seq x y z
N MET A 1 -18.74 13.94 0.82
CA MET A 1 -18.39 15.17 0.09
C MET A 1 -16.86 15.25 0.17
N ARG A 2 -16.13 15.05 -0.94
CA ARG A 2 -14.66 15.22 -0.93
C ARG A 2 -14.37 16.72 -0.87
N GLU A 3 -13.57 17.15 0.09
CA GLU A 3 -13.05 18.51 0.09
C GLU A 3 -12.31 18.80 -1.22
N PRO A 4 -12.36 20.05 -1.73
CA PRO A 4 -11.64 20.41 -2.93
C PRO A 4 -10.14 20.12 -2.73
N PRO A 5 -9.42 19.65 -3.75
CA PRO A 5 -8.01 19.34 -3.64
C PRO A 5 -7.24 20.62 -3.26
N VAL A 6 -6.35 20.51 -2.27
CA VAL A 6 -5.40 21.57 -1.94
C VAL A 6 -4.46 21.74 -3.12
N GLU A 7 -4.35 22.97 -3.65
CA GLU A 7 -3.57 23.26 -4.86
C GLU A 7 -2.13 23.72 -4.56
N SER A 8 -1.82 24.04 -3.30
CA SER A 8 -0.51 24.51 -2.88
C SER A 8 0.04 23.69 -1.70
N LEU A 9 1.37 23.54 -1.65
CA LEU A 9 2.11 22.98 -0.52
C LEU A 9 2.52 24.01 0.52
N ASP A 10 2.10 25.27 0.38
CA ASP A 10 2.45 26.36 1.31
C ASP A 10 1.75 26.16 2.66
N ASP A 11 0.49 25.73 2.64
CA ASP A 11 -0.24 25.29 3.82
C ASP A 11 -0.18 23.76 3.94
N PHE A 12 0.91 23.28 4.55
CA PHE A 12 1.12 21.84 4.69
C PHE A 12 0.16 21.18 5.70
N ASP A 13 -0.38 21.96 6.64
CA ASP A 13 -1.37 21.45 7.61
C ASP A 13 -2.68 21.14 6.89
N ALA A 14 -3.11 21.99 5.95
CA ALA A 14 -4.25 21.72 5.07
C ALA A 14 -4.00 20.49 4.17
N VAL A 15 -2.78 20.34 3.63
CA VAL A 15 -2.38 19.14 2.87
C VAL A 15 -2.49 17.89 3.73
N TYR A 16 -1.96 17.94 4.96
CA TYR A 16 -2.04 16.82 5.89
C TYR A 16 -3.49 16.44 6.19
N ALA A 17 -4.32 17.41 6.59
CA ALA A 17 -5.73 17.19 6.91
C ALA A 17 -6.50 16.57 5.74
N THR A 18 -6.28 17.08 4.51
CA THR A 18 -6.99 16.63 3.31
C THR A 18 -6.59 15.24 2.87
N TYR A 19 -5.29 14.92 2.91
CA TYR A 19 -4.77 13.70 2.28
C TYR A 19 -4.43 12.56 3.26
N TYR A 20 -4.45 12.80 4.58
CA TYR A 20 -4.04 11.80 5.58
C TYR A 20 -4.74 10.46 5.40
N GLN A 21 -6.07 10.47 5.30
CA GLN A 21 -6.86 9.24 5.20
C GLN A 21 -6.56 8.45 3.91
N ASP A 22 -6.38 9.15 2.79
CA ASP A 22 -6.09 8.52 1.51
C ASP A 22 -4.66 7.93 1.48
N VAL A 23 -3.69 8.65 2.06
CA VAL A 23 -2.30 8.19 2.22
C VAL A 23 -2.23 6.99 3.17
N PHE A 24 -2.93 7.05 4.32
CA PHE A 24 -3.02 5.94 5.27
C PHE A 24 -3.63 4.68 4.63
N ARG A 25 -4.72 4.81 3.89
CA ARG A 25 -5.34 3.70 3.19
C ARG A 25 -4.41 3.07 2.16
N THR A 26 -3.63 3.88 1.46
CA THR A 26 -2.60 3.40 0.55
C THR A 26 -1.51 2.63 1.31
N ALA A 27 -0.97 3.19 2.40
CA ALA A 27 -0.02 2.48 3.26
C ALA A 27 -0.59 1.14 3.72
N ARG A 28 -1.81 1.16 4.29
CA ARG A 28 -2.52 -0.01 4.83
C ARG A 28 -2.70 -1.11 3.79
N SER A 29 -3.06 -0.76 2.55
CA SER A 29 -3.20 -1.73 1.45
C SER A 29 -1.88 -2.41 1.08
N VAL A 30 -0.75 -1.75 1.30
CA VAL A 30 0.59 -2.27 0.96
C VAL A 30 1.18 -3.08 2.11
N VAL A 31 1.15 -2.56 3.35
CA VAL A 31 1.78 -3.22 4.50
C VAL A 31 0.87 -4.23 5.19
N LEU A 32 -0.46 -4.10 5.07
CA LEU A 32 -1.51 -4.95 5.65
C LEU A 32 -1.59 -4.94 7.18
N ASP A 33 -0.85 -4.10 7.84
CA ASP A 33 -0.83 -3.92 9.29
C ASP A 33 -1.15 -2.46 9.63
N ALA A 34 -2.07 -2.22 10.57
CA ALA A 34 -2.57 -0.89 10.87
C ALA A 34 -1.51 -0.01 11.54
N SER A 35 -0.81 -0.56 12.53
CA SER A 35 0.24 0.18 13.25
C SER A 35 1.40 0.54 12.32
N MET A 36 1.83 -0.43 11.51
CA MET A 36 2.86 -0.17 10.50
C MET A 36 2.38 0.84 9.44
N ALA A 37 1.11 0.84 9.07
CA ALA A 37 0.55 1.80 8.13
C ALA A 37 0.56 3.22 8.70
N GLU A 38 0.29 3.39 10.00
CA GLU A 38 0.41 4.66 10.69
C GLU A 38 1.85 5.18 10.65
N ASP A 39 2.82 4.35 11.05
CA ASP A 39 4.24 4.68 11.00
C ASP A 39 4.66 5.13 9.59
N VAL A 40 4.34 4.32 8.58
CA VAL A 40 4.66 4.60 7.18
C VAL A 40 3.99 5.88 6.68
N THR A 41 2.76 6.16 7.14
CA THR A 41 2.04 7.38 6.79
C THR A 41 2.73 8.60 7.38
N GLN A 42 3.11 8.55 8.65
CA GLN A 42 3.84 9.63 9.31
C GLN A 42 5.19 9.88 8.63
N ASP A 43 5.97 8.83 8.37
CA ASP A 43 7.25 8.92 7.66
C ASP A 43 7.08 9.54 6.26
N ALA A 44 6.01 9.17 5.54
CA ALA A 44 5.70 9.72 4.22
C ALA A 44 5.39 11.20 4.28
N PHE A 45 4.59 11.67 5.26
CA PHE A 45 4.31 13.10 5.42
C PHE A 45 5.53 13.89 5.87
N VAL A 46 6.36 13.37 6.78
CA VAL A 46 7.64 14.00 7.15
C VAL A 46 8.54 14.16 5.93
N LYS A 47 8.62 13.14 5.09
CA LYS A 47 9.41 13.16 3.87
C LYS A 47 8.83 14.12 2.83
N ALA A 48 7.52 14.15 2.68
CA ALA A 48 6.81 15.09 1.84
C ALA A 48 7.08 16.54 2.29
N TYR A 49 6.95 16.84 3.57
CA TYR A 49 7.25 18.16 4.12
C TYR A 49 8.68 18.60 3.82
N ARG A 50 9.66 17.73 4.05
CA ARG A 50 11.08 18.04 3.78
C ARG A 50 11.38 18.27 2.30
N SER A 51 10.65 17.58 1.42
CA SER A 51 10.85 17.67 -0.04
C SER A 51 9.84 18.59 -0.75
N ARG A 52 8.98 19.30 -0.03
CA ARG A 52 7.90 20.11 -0.62
C ARG A 52 8.38 21.19 -1.61
N HIS A 53 9.54 21.76 -1.37
CA HIS A 53 10.13 22.75 -2.28
C HIS A 53 10.66 22.14 -3.60
N SER A 54 10.83 20.83 -3.67
CA SER A 54 11.22 20.11 -4.89
C SER A 54 10.02 19.56 -5.67
N TYR A 55 8.81 19.70 -5.14
CA TYR A 55 7.59 19.32 -5.84
C TYR A 55 7.45 20.13 -7.13
N ARG A 56 7.17 19.44 -8.22
CA ARG A 56 6.84 20.07 -9.50
C ARG A 56 5.40 19.69 -9.85
N PRO A 57 4.55 20.65 -10.26
CA PRO A 57 3.13 20.41 -10.52
C PRO A 57 2.89 19.64 -11.84
N THR A 58 3.68 18.61 -12.08
CA THR A 58 3.50 17.68 -13.21
C THR A 58 2.48 16.58 -12.87
N SER A 59 2.09 16.47 -11.60
CA SER A 59 1.06 15.58 -11.09
C SER A 59 0.32 16.26 -9.95
N SER A 60 -0.87 15.78 -9.57
CA SER A 60 -1.56 16.30 -8.38
C SER A 60 -0.76 16.02 -7.10
N ILE A 61 -0.98 16.85 -6.06
CA ILE A 61 -0.39 16.67 -4.73
C ILE A 61 -0.70 15.26 -4.20
N GLY A 62 -1.94 14.78 -4.36
CA GLY A 62 -2.32 13.42 -3.99
C GLY A 62 -1.48 12.34 -4.68
N ALA A 63 -1.28 12.44 -6.00
CA ALA A 63 -0.45 11.49 -6.75
C ALA A 63 1.01 11.51 -6.31
N TRP A 64 1.54 12.68 -5.98
CA TRP A 64 2.89 12.82 -5.44
C TRP A 64 3.01 12.21 -4.04
N LEU A 65 2.05 12.44 -3.15
CA LEU A 65 2.00 11.81 -1.82
C LEU A 65 1.87 10.29 -1.92
N HIS A 66 1.02 9.78 -2.81
CA HIS A 66 0.91 8.33 -3.06
C HIS A 66 2.22 7.72 -3.57
N THR A 67 2.99 8.46 -4.38
CA THR A 67 4.33 8.01 -4.80
C THR A 67 5.27 7.86 -3.60
N ILE A 68 5.25 8.83 -2.68
CA ILE A 68 6.10 8.80 -1.48
C ILE A 68 5.70 7.64 -0.58
N VAL A 69 4.42 7.53 -0.19
CA VAL A 69 3.96 6.51 0.76
C VAL A 69 4.16 5.09 0.24
N VAL A 70 3.95 4.83 -1.06
CA VAL A 70 4.20 3.51 -1.63
C VAL A 70 5.68 3.14 -1.57
N ARG A 71 6.58 4.09 -1.83
CA ARG A 71 8.02 3.87 -1.72
C ARG A 71 8.44 3.58 -0.28
N GLU A 72 7.93 4.34 0.69
CA GLU A 72 8.20 4.12 2.12
C GLU A 72 7.65 2.76 2.57
N ALA A 73 6.43 2.40 2.22
CA ALA A 73 5.82 1.10 2.54
C ALA A 73 6.65 -0.08 2.00
N ILE A 74 7.03 -0.03 0.74
CA ILE A 74 7.86 -1.08 0.11
C ILE A 74 9.25 -1.14 0.75
N SER A 75 9.85 0.01 1.06
CA SER A 75 11.16 0.11 1.73
C SER A 75 11.11 -0.50 3.12
N LYS A 76 10.10 -0.17 3.92
CA LYS A 76 9.87 -0.72 5.28
C LYS A 76 9.75 -2.24 5.23
N LEU A 77 8.92 -2.78 4.33
CA LEU A 77 8.75 -4.23 4.19
C LEU A 77 10.04 -4.92 3.72
N ARG A 78 10.82 -4.29 2.85
CA ARG A 78 12.11 -4.83 2.42
C ARG A 78 13.09 -4.88 3.58
N TRP A 79 13.17 -3.81 4.37
CA TRP A 79 14.04 -3.73 5.54
C TRP A 79 13.69 -4.82 6.57
N LEU A 80 12.41 -4.99 6.90
CA LEU A 80 11.94 -6.04 7.80
C LEU A 80 12.34 -7.43 7.30
N LYS A 81 12.18 -7.70 6.01
CA LYS A 81 12.58 -8.98 5.41
C LYS A 81 14.08 -9.25 5.50
N VAL A 82 14.90 -8.21 5.39
CA VAL A 82 16.37 -8.34 5.55
C VAL A 82 16.70 -8.61 7.01
N GLN A 83 16.08 -7.89 7.94
CA GLN A 83 16.24 -8.09 9.39
C GLN A 83 15.83 -9.51 9.82
N ASP A 84 14.69 -10.01 9.34
CA ASP A 84 14.22 -11.37 9.65
C ASP A 84 15.21 -12.44 9.16
N ARG A 85 15.79 -12.25 7.97
CA ARG A 85 16.83 -13.15 7.45
C ARG A 85 18.09 -13.14 8.31
N LEU A 86 18.52 -11.96 8.76
CA LEU A 86 19.70 -11.82 9.61
C LEU A 86 19.46 -12.51 10.97
N LEU A 87 18.31 -12.28 11.61
CA LEU A 87 17.93 -12.93 12.86
C LEU A 87 17.87 -14.45 12.72
N ALA A 88 17.30 -14.95 11.62
CA ALA A 88 17.27 -16.38 11.33
C ALA A 88 18.68 -16.99 11.21
N THR A 89 19.63 -16.25 10.64
CA THR A 89 21.04 -16.69 10.55
C THR A 89 21.71 -16.78 11.92
N LEU A 90 21.25 -15.94 12.87
CA LEU A 90 21.73 -15.94 14.25
C LEU A 90 20.97 -16.93 15.15
N GLY A 91 20.11 -17.78 14.60
CA GLY A 91 19.27 -18.71 15.36
C GLY A 91 18.16 -18.04 16.17
N GLN A 92 17.94 -16.75 15.96
CA GLN A 92 16.87 -15.98 16.59
C GLN A 92 15.68 -15.89 15.66
N ARG A 93 14.50 -16.22 16.14
CA ARG A 93 13.23 -15.96 15.46
C ARG A 93 12.63 -14.69 16.04
N ARG A 94 12.29 -13.75 15.18
CA ARG A 94 11.39 -12.67 15.57
C ARG A 94 10.02 -13.29 15.76
N GLU A 95 9.50 -13.29 16.96
CA GLU A 95 8.07 -13.47 17.20
C GLU A 95 7.38 -12.24 16.61
N LEU A 96 6.91 -12.37 15.37
CA LEU A 96 5.94 -11.42 14.87
C LEU A 96 4.69 -11.63 15.73
N PRO A 97 4.20 -10.60 16.41
CA PRO A 97 2.91 -10.72 17.06
C PRO A 97 1.93 -11.18 15.96
N PRO A 98 1.08 -12.17 16.24
CA PRO A 98 0.04 -12.53 15.31
C PRO A 98 -0.67 -11.23 14.99
N THR A 99 -0.62 -10.81 13.72
CA THR A 99 -1.49 -9.71 13.28
C THR A 99 -2.89 -10.18 13.61
N PRO A 100 -3.59 -9.57 14.57
CA PRO A 100 -4.97 -9.91 14.84
C PRO A 100 -5.74 -9.48 13.59
N PHE A 101 -5.82 -10.38 12.63
CA PHE A 101 -6.81 -10.27 11.57
C PHE A 101 -8.15 -10.54 12.26
N GLU A 102 -8.71 -9.53 12.91
CA GLU A 102 -10.12 -9.54 13.22
C GLU A 102 -10.87 -9.83 11.91
N ASP A 103 -12.02 -10.49 12.00
CA ASP A 103 -12.84 -10.86 10.83
C ASP A 103 -13.18 -9.68 9.87
N ARG A 104 -12.97 -8.46 10.30
CA ARG A 104 -13.06 -7.23 9.49
C ARG A 104 -11.98 -7.07 8.41
N ASP A 105 -10.91 -7.86 8.45
CA ASP A 105 -9.76 -7.70 7.54
C ASP A 105 -9.73 -8.75 6.41
N PHE A 106 -10.91 -9.22 5.98
CA PHE A 106 -11.03 -10.12 4.83
C PHE A 106 -10.28 -9.57 3.60
N ALA A 107 -10.39 -8.28 3.33
CA ALA A 107 -9.67 -7.62 2.25
C ALA A 107 -8.15 -7.71 2.42
N ALA A 108 -7.63 -7.56 3.64
CA ALA A 108 -6.20 -7.70 3.91
C ALA A 108 -5.71 -9.13 3.69
N ARG A 109 -6.48 -10.15 4.08
CA ARG A 109 -6.17 -11.56 3.81
C ARG A 109 -6.11 -11.85 2.31
N LEU A 110 -7.05 -11.33 1.54
CA LEU A 110 -7.04 -11.45 0.08
C LEU A 110 -5.83 -10.76 -0.54
N LEU A 111 -5.55 -9.54 -0.11
CA LEU A 111 -4.40 -8.79 -0.60
C LEU A 111 -3.06 -9.44 -0.21
N ALA A 112 -3.00 -10.20 0.88
CA ALA A 112 -1.79 -10.92 1.30
C ALA A 112 -1.29 -11.94 0.25
N GLN A 113 -2.17 -12.42 -0.63
CA GLN A 113 -1.82 -13.29 -1.75
C GLN A 113 -1.01 -12.58 -2.84
N ALA A 114 -0.97 -11.25 -2.82
CA ALA A 114 -0.25 -10.44 -3.77
C ALA A 114 1.04 -9.86 -3.18
N SER A 115 2.06 -9.65 -4.02
CA SER A 115 3.28 -8.96 -3.59
C SER A 115 2.99 -7.51 -3.18
N PRO A 116 3.82 -6.87 -2.32
CA PRO A 116 3.62 -5.47 -1.93
C PRO A 116 3.48 -4.51 -3.11
N ARG A 117 4.27 -4.71 -4.17
CA ARG A 117 4.18 -3.90 -5.39
C ARG A 117 2.88 -4.13 -6.16
N THR A 118 2.36 -5.34 -6.14
CA THR A 118 1.08 -5.70 -6.75
C THR A 118 -0.06 -5.09 -5.95
N ARG A 119 -0.01 -5.17 -4.61
CA ARG A 119 -0.98 -4.52 -3.72
C ARG A 119 -1.05 -3.01 -3.93
N ALA A 120 0.11 -2.35 -4.05
CA ALA A 120 0.18 -0.94 -4.38
C ALA A 120 -0.52 -0.62 -5.71
N ALA A 121 -0.25 -1.40 -6.77
CA ALA A 121 -0.87 -1.19 -8.06
C ALA A 121 -2.41 -1.39 -8.01
N ILE A 122 -2.88 -2.42 -7.31
CA ILE A 122 -4.31 -2.70 -7.12
C ILE A 122 -4.98 -1.56 -6.33
N GLY A 123 -4.39 -1.13 -5.21
CA GLY A 123 -4.93 -0.04 -4.39
C GLY A 123 -5.01 1.29 -5.14
N LEU A 124 -3.96 1.66 -5.87
CA LEU A 124 -3.93 2.87 -6.68
C LEU A 124 -4.98 2.84 -7.79
N PHE A 125 -5.20 1.71 -8.42
CA PHE A 125 -6.17 1.57 -9.50
C PHE A 125 -7.62 1.54 -8.99
N TYR A 126 -7.94 0.59 -8.10
CA TYR A 126 -9.32 0.34 -7.70
C TYR A 126 -9.83 1.30 -6.63
N TYR A 127 -8.96 1.75 -5.74
CA TYR A 127 -9.36 2.60 -4.63
C TYR A 127 -9.24 4.09 -4.98
N HIS A 128 -8.14 4.48 -5.65
CA HIS A 128 -7.87 5.89 -5.97
C HIS A 128 -8.25 6.26 -7.41
N GLY A 129 -8.51 5.28 -8.30
CA GLY A 129 -8.97 5.53 -9.66
C GLY A 129 -7.86 6.02 -10.61
N TYR A 130 -6.58 5.83 -10.26
CA TYR A 130 -5.47 6.21 -11.14
C TYR A 130 -5.42 5.32 -12.38
N ARG A 131 -5.06 5.92 -13.52
CA ARG A 131 -4.85 5.20 -14.78
C ARG A 131 -3.52 4.43 -14.73
N TYR A 132 -3.40 3.39 -15.52
CA TYR A 132 -2.17 2.57 -15.59
C TYR A 132 -0.92 3.40 -15.83
N ARG A 133 -1.00 4.42 -16.72
CA ARG A 133 0.11 5.34 -16.99
C ARG A 133 0.55 6.12 -15.75
N GLU A 134 -0.38 6.60 -14.95
CA GLU A 134 -0.09 7.34 -13.72
C GLU A 134 0.55 6.42 -12.67
N ILE A 135 0.00 5.21 -12.50
CA ILE A 135 0.54 4.18 -11.61
C ILE A 135 1.95 3.78 -12.05
N ALA A 136 2.18 3.66 -13.37
CA ALA A 136 3.49 3.34 -13.93
C ALA A 136 4.54 4.39 -13.54
N GLN A 137 4.19 5.67 -13.62
CA GLN A 137 5.05 6.78 -13.18
C GLN A 137 5.31 6.74 -11.66
N MET A 138 4.27 6.52 -10.83
CA MET A 138 4.41 6.42 -9.38
C MET A 138 5.31 5.26 -8.95
N LEU A 139 5.16 4.10 -9.60
CA LEU A 139 5.91 2.89 -9.27
C LEU A 139 7.27 2.78 -9.97
N GLY A 140 7.57 3.67 -10.93
CA GLY A 140 8.79 3.65 -11.72
C GLY A 140 8.92 2.39 -12.58
N VAL A 141 7.85 1.96 -13.24
CA VAL A 141 7.80 0.74 -14.06
C VAL A 141 7.05 1.01 -15.37
N PRO A 142 7.24 0.20 -16.41
CA PRO A 142 6.45 0.29 -17.64
C PRO A 142 4.94 0.06 -17.39
N GLU A 143 4.09 0.70 -18.19
CA GLU A 143 2.62 0.58 -18.07
C GLU A 143 2.14 -0.87 -18.24
N GLY A 144 2.72 -1.62 -19.18
CA GLY A 144 2.42 -3.05 -19.36
C GLY A 144 2.75 -3.89 -18.11
N THR A 145 3.75 -3.47 -17.33
CA THR A 145 4.07 -4.11 -16.04
C THR A 145 2.97 -3.87 -15.01
N VAL A 146 2.36 -2.68 -15.00
CA VAL A 146 1.21 -2.37 -14.10
C VAL A 146 0.04 -3.26 -14.46
N ALA A 147 -0.34 -3.31 -15.75
CA ALA A 147 -1.44 -4.14 -16.24
C ALA A 147 -1.24 -5.62 -15.85
N THR A 148 -0.06 -6.17 -16.10
CA THR A 148 0.28 -7.56 -15.76
C THR A 148 0.24 -7.81 -14.26
N ARG A 149 0.75 -6.89 -13.43
CA ARG A 149 0.70 -7.01 -11.96
C ARG A 149 -0.72 -7.04 -11.45
N ILE A 150 -1.58 -6.14 -11.91
CA ILE A 150 -2.98 -6.08 -11.52
C ILE A 150 -3.69 -7.36 -11.93
N ALA A 151 -3.59 -7.78 -13.21
CA ALA A 151 -4.23 -8.97 -13.71
C ALA A 151 -3.80 -10.25 -12.94
N ASN A 152 -2.51 -10.45 -12.75
CA ASN A 152 -1.98 -11.61 -12.03
C ASN A 152 -2.33 -11.55 -10.52
N GLY A 153 -2.35 -10.36 -9.93
CA GLY A 153 -2.76 -10.18 -8.53
C GLY A 153 -4.23 -10.57 -8.33
N LEU A 154 -5.11 -10.07 -9.18
CA LEU A 154 -6.54 -10.43 -9.14
C LEU A 154 -6.79 -11.91 -9.37
N LYS A 155 -6.05 -12.54 -10.30
CA LYS A 155 -6.15 -13.99 -10.53
C LYS A 155 -5.81 -14.79 -9.26
N ARG A 156 -4.74 -14.41 -8.53
CA ARG A 156 -4.36 -15.06 -7.27
C ARG A 156 -5.40 -14.85 -6.17
N ILE A 157 -5.92 -13.61 -6.04
CA ILE A 157 -6.97 -13.29 -5.08
C ILE A 157 -8.23 -14.12 -5.36
N ARG A 158 -8.65 -14.22 -6.63
CA ARG A 158 -9.81 -15.02 -7.03
C ARG A 158 -9.62 -16.49 -6.67
N ALA A 159 -8.48 -17.09 -7.01
CA ALA A 159 -8.18 -18.47 -6.67
C ALA A 159 -8.21 -18.73 -5.15
N SER A 160 -7.78 -17.75 -4.34
CA SER A 160 -7.84 -17.87 -2.88
C SER A 160 -9.28 -17.81 -2.35
N ILE A 161 -10.15 -17.02 -2.97
CA ILE A 161 -11.58 -16.97 -2.61
C ILE A 161 -12.27 -18.31 -2.96
N GLU A 162 -12.01 -18.83 -4.16
CA GLU A 162 -12.57 -20.09 -4.62
C GLU A 162 -12.18 -21.24 -3.68
N ALA A 163 -10.89 -21.36 -3.32
CA ALA A 163 -10.40 -22.36 -2.38
C ALA A 163 -11.05 -22.25 -0.99
N ALA A 164 -11.16 -21.04 -0.44
CA ALA A 164 -11.81 -20.82 0.86
C ALA A 164 -13.31 -21.15 0.84
N THR A 165 -13.97 -20.97 -0.30
CA THR A 165 -15.39 -21.31 -0.47
C THR A 165 -15.57 -22.84 -0.51
N GLU A 166 -14.70 -23.56 -1.20
CA GLU A 166 -14.72 -25.03 -1.27
C GLU A 166 -14.46 -25.66 0.10
N GLU A 167 -13.50 -25.15 0.89
CA GLU A 167 -13.23 -25.62 2.24
C GLU A 167 -14.45 -25.43 3.17
N ASN A 168 -15.11 -24.27 3.11
CA ASN A 168 -16.30 -23.99 3.91
C ASN A 168 -17.47 -24.91 3.54
N VAL A 169 -17.68 -25.20 2.26
CA VAL A 169 -18.72 -26.12 1.79
C VAL A 169 -18.41 -27.57 2.20
N ALA A 170 -17.14 -27.97 2.18
CA ALA A 170 -16.73 -29.31 2.62
C ALA A 170 -16.88 -29.49 4.13
N ALA A 171 -16.60 -28.46 4.94
CA ALA A 171 -16.74 -28.49 6.39
C ALA A 171 -18.21 -28.47 6.88
N ALA A 172 -19.13 -28.02 6.02
CA ALA A 172 -20.57 -27.97 6.32
C ALA A 172 -21.35 -29.25 5.96
N ARG A 173 -20.68 -30.25 5.44
CA ARG A 173 -21.21 -31.60 5.11
C ARG A 173 -20.82 -32.63 6.14
#